data_80253a84d95cd928b4aecf5897bac6a9
#
_entry.id   80253a84d95cd928b4aecf5897bac6a9
#
_cell.length_a   1.000
_cell.length_b   1.000
_cell.length_c   1.000
_cell.angle_alpha   90.00
_cell.angle_beta   90.00
_cell.angle_gamma   90.00
#
_symmetry.space_group_name_H-M   'P 1'
#
loop_
_entity.id
_entity.type
_entity.pdbx_description
1 polymer ?
#
loop_
_entity_poly.entity_id
_entity_poly.type
_entity_poly.pdbx_seq_one_letter_code
_entity_poly.pdbx_strand_id
1 'polypeptide(L)'
;MPDEKLFREAMGHFATGVTVVTTNDGAGGLTGFTANAFTSLSLSPPQVLVCLSTGLRSYPILRRAGRFAIHILAEDQVEVARVFATRGADKGSVADWRLSECGNPVLDHYLTLIECDLTQEHAGADHAIVIGEVKRLDIRRDVSGPLVFFRGEMSSLA
;
A
#
# COMPACT_ATOMS: atom_id res chain seq x y z
N MET A 1 -26.34 5.44 -14.39
CA MET A 1 -25.05 5.04 -13.82
C MET A 1 -23.99 6.03 -14.29
N PRO A 2 -23.20 6.65 -13.41
CA PRO A 2 -22.14 7.57 -13.83
C PRO A 2 -21.07 6.85 -14.66
N ASP A 3 -20.44 7.56 -15.57
CA ASP A 3 -19.30 7.02 -16.31
C ASP A 3 -18.05 6.96 -15.42
N GLU A 4 -17.06 6.18 -15.83
CA GLU A 4 -15.83 5.98 -15.06
C GLU A 4 -15.04 7.27 -14.86
N LYS A 5 -15.04 8.17 -15.82
CA LYS A 5 -14.30 9.43 -15.77
C LYS A 5 -14.88 10.34 -14.70
N LEU A 6 -16.19 10.50 -14.69
CA LEU A 6 -16.90 11.30 -13.68
C LEU A 6 -16.73 10.71 -12.29
N PHE A 7 -16.78 9.38 -12.19
CA PHE A 7 -16.56 8.71 -10.90
C PHE A 7 -15.14 8.93 -10.37
N ARG A 8 -14.11 8.79 -11.20
CA ARG A 8 -12.72 9.05 -10.81
C ARG A 8 -12.51 10.51 -10.41
N GLU A 9 -13.09 11.45 -11.15
CA GLU A 9 -13.03 12.87 -10.81
C GLU A 9 -13.63 13.13 -9.42
N ALA A 10 -14.83 12.61 -9.17
CA ALA A 10 -15.51 12.75 -7.88
C ALA A 10 -14.70 12.16 -6.73
N MET A 11 -14.18 10.94 -6.90
CA MET A 11 -13.34 10.29 -5.86
C MET A 11 -12.01 11.00 -5.67
N GLY A 12 -11.48 11.65 -6.70
CA GLY A 12 -10.27 12.46 -6.62
C GLY A 12 -10.38 13.67 -5.70
N HIS A 13 -11.59 14.11 -5.35
CA HIS A 13 -11.81 15.18 -4.38
C HIS A 13 -11.62 14.74 -2.92
N PHE A 14 -11.54 13.44 -2.67
CA PHE A 14 -11.22 12.93 -1.35
C PHE A 14 -9.70 12.81 -1.20
N ALA A 15 -9.09 13.80 -0.57
CA ALA A 15 -7.64 13.80 -0.33
C ALA A 15 -7.25 12.64 0.58
N THR A 16 -6.21 11.91 0.19
CA THR A 16 -5.70 10.76 0.95
C THR A 16 -4.19 10.85 1.14
N GLY A 17 -3.66 10.05 2.05
CA GLY A 17 -2.26 9.65 2.00
C GLY A 17 -2.00 8.70 0.83
N VAL A 18 -0.75 8.30 0.68
CA VAL A 18 -0.32 7.32 -0.31
C VAL A 18 0.42 6.20 0.40
N THR A 19 0.09 4.96 0.07
CA THR A 19 0.76 3.79 0.61
C THR A 19 1.39 2.96 -0.49
N VAL A 20 2.45 2.23 -0.13
CA VAL A 20 2.99 1.11 -0.90
C VAL A 20 2.79 -0.15 -0.08
N VAL A 21 2.12 -1.13 -0.68
CA VAL A 21 1.90 -2.44 -0.09
C VAL A 21 2.89 -3.42 -0.72
N THR A 22 3.63 -4.15 0.11
CA THR A 22 4.61 -5.14 -0.34
C THR A 22 4.28 -6.52 0.22
N THR A 23 4.66 -7.54 -0.52
CA THR A 23 4.60 -8.93 -0.07
C THR A 23 5.75 -9.74 -0.68
N ASN A 24 6.09 -10.84 -0.02
CA ASN A 24 7.13 -11.74 -0.47
C ASN A 24 6.60 -12.62 -1.62
N ASP A 25 7.36 -12.72 -2.69
CA ASP A 25 7.00 -13.54 -3.86
C ASP A 25 7.18 -15.06 -3.66
N GLY A 26 7.63 -15.47 -2.47
CA GLY A 26 7.90 -16.87 -2.12
C GLY A 26 9.34 -17.32 -2.41
N ALA A 27 10.12 -16.50 -3.11
CA ALA A 27 11.55 -16.74 -3.40
C ALA A 27 12.47 -15.73 -2.69
N GLY A 28 11.93 -14.97 -1.72
CA GLY A 28 12.65 -13.92 -1.02
C GLY A 28 12.69 -12.59 -1.76
N GLY A 29 11.95 -12.48 -2.87
CA GLY A 29 11.84 -11.26 -3.67
C GLY A 29 10.71 -10.35 -3.21
N LEU A 30 10.72 -9.13 -3.76
CA LEU A 30 9.73 -8.11 -3.48
C LEU A 30 8.73 -8.01 -4.63
N THR A 31 7.45 -8.03 -4.30
CA THR A 31 6.37 -7.56 -5.17
C THR A 31 5.47 -6.61 -4.38
N GLY A 32 4.71 -5.78 -5.09
CA GLY A 32 3.83 -4.85 -4.41
C GLY A 32 3.13 -3.88 -5.37
N PHE A 33 2.42 -2.94 -4.78
CA PHE A 33 1.64 -1.94 -5.52
C PHE A 33 1.43 -0.69 -4.68
N THR A 34 1.10 0.40 -5.35
CA THR A 34 0.70 1.66 -4.71
C THR A 34 -0.81 1.67 -4.48
N ALA A 35 -1.23 2.08 -3.31
CA ALA A 35 -2.64 2.22 -2.96
C ALA A 35 -2.89 3.46 -2.11
N ASN A 36 -3.96 4.19 -2.42
CA ASN A 36 -4.53 5.21 -1.55
C ASN A 36 -5.83 4.74 -0.87
N ALA A 37 -6.41 3.64 -1.33
CA ALA A 37 -7.59 3.01 -0.73
C ALA A 37 -7.19 2.17 0.49
N PHE A 38 -6.76 2.84 1.53
CA PHE A 38 -6.30 2.29 2.80
C PHE A 38 -7.00 2.98 3.96
N THR A 39 -7.36 2.21 4.99
CA THR A 39 -7.87 2.77 6.25
C THR A 39 -7.65 1.83 7.43
N SER A 40 -7.61 2.39 8.63
CA SER A 40 -7.76 1.63 9.87
C SER A 40 -9.17 1.05 9.97
N LEU A 41 -9.30 -0.16 10.49
CA LEU A 41 -10.59 -0.86 10.62
C LEU A 41 -10.98 -1.08 12.08
N SER A 42 -10.08 -1.56 12.91
CA SER A 42 -10.35 -1.95 14.29
C SER A 42 -9.17 -1.62 15.19
N LEU A 43 -9.47 -1.30 16.44
CA LEU A 43 -8.46 -1.06 17.47
C LEU A 43 -8.17 -2.30 18.32
N SER A 44 -9.14 -3.20 18.45
CA SER A 44 -9.01 -4.39 19.29
C SER A 44 -9.71 -5.60 18.67
N PRO A 45 -8.97 -6.50 18.00
CA PRO A 45 -7.56 -6.40 17.65
C PRO A 45 -7.30 -5.26 16.65
N PRO A 46 -6.06 -4.74 16.56
CA PRO A 46 -5.73 -3.71 15.58
C PRO A 46 -5.76 -4.31 14.17
N GLN A 47 -6.60 -3.74 13.33
CA GLN A 47 -6.80 -4.17 11.95
C GLN A 47 -6.83 -2.99 11.00
N VAL A 48 -6.36 -3.23 9.79
CA VAL A 48 -6.40 -2.30 8.66
C VAL A 48 -7.03 -2.97 7.45
N LEU A 49 -7.51 -2.18 6.50
CA LEU A 49 -7.95 -2.70 5.21
C LEU A 49 -7.33 -1.92 4.05
N VAL A 50 -7.17 -2.61 2.93
CA VAL A 50 -6.73 -2.06 1.65
C VAL A 50 -7.63 -2.60 0.55
N CYS A 51 -8.06 -1.72 -0.35
CA CYS A 51 -8.72 -2.13 -1.59
C CYS A 51 -7.68 -2.20 -2.71
N LEU A 52 -7.69 -3.29 -3.46
CA LEU A 52 -6.76 -3.50 -4.58
C LEU A 52 -7.45 -4.15 -5.76
N SER A 53 -6.99 -3.84 -6.97
CA SER A 53 -7.51 -4.46 -8.19
C SER A 53 -7.17 -5.96 -8.23
N THR A 54 -8.16 -6.78 -8.57
CA THR A 54 -7.97 -8.22 -8.74
C THR A 54 -7.09 -8.56 -9.95
N GLY A 55 -6.88 -7.60 -10.86
CA GLY A 55 -5.97 -7.72 -12.01
C GLY A 55 -4.49 -7.48 -11.69
N LEU A 56 -4.13 -7.10 -10.47
CA LEU A 56 -2.74 -6.91 -10.08
C LEU A 56 -2.00 -8.25 -9.99
N ARG A 57 -0.79 -8.32 -10.53
CA ARG A 57 0.07 -9.52 -10.42
C ARG A 57 0.42 -9.87 -8.98
N SER A 58 0.53 -8.87 -8.12
CA SER A 58 0.83 -9.02 -6.70
C SER A 58 -0.34 -9.60 -5.89
N TYR A 59 -1.58 -9.53 -6.40
CA TYR A 59 -2.75 -9.99 -5.65
C TYR A 59 -2.73 -11.50 -5.34
N PRO A 60 -2.56 -12.41 -6.30
CA PRO A 60 -2.46 -13.84 -5.98
C PRO A 60 -1.22 -14.17 -5.14
N ILE A 61 -0.15 -13.41 -5.27
CA ILE A 61 1.06 -13.58 -4.47
C ILE A 61 0.77 -13.21 -3.02
N LEU A 62 0.14 -12.08 -2.76
CA LEU A 62 -0.27 -11.63 -1.43
C LEU A 62 -1.17 -12.65 -0.75
N ARG A 63 -2.17 -13.18 -1.48
CA ARG A 63 -3.06 -14.22 -0.96
C ARG A 63 -2.30 -15.48 -0.54
N ARG A 64 -1.36 -15.92 -1.37
CA ARG A 64 -0.54 -17.11 -1.08
C ARG A 64 0.43 -16.86 0.07
N ALA A 65 1.02 -15.68 0.15
CA ALA A 65 1.93 -15.31 1.22
C ALA A 65 1.22 -15.21 2.58
N GLY A 66 -0.05 -14.80 2.57
CA GLY A 66 -0.86 -14.65 3.78
C GLY A 66 -0.39 -13.52 4.70
N ARG A 67 0.50 -12.66 4.21
CA ARG A 67 1.06 -11.53 4.95
C ARG A 67 1.48 -10.42 3.99
N PHE A 68 1.52 -9.20 4.50
CA PHE A 68 1.94 -8.03 3.74
C PHE A 68 2.40 -6.90 4.64
N ALA A 69 3.16 -5.98 4.07
CA ALA A 69 3.56 -4.74 4.73
C ALA A 69 2.96 -3.54 4.03
N ILE A 70 2.51 -2.57 4.79
CA ILE A 70 2.02 -1.28 4.29
C ILE A 70 2.99 -0.20 4.72
N HIS A 71 3.48 0.57 3.76
CA HIS A 71 4.33 1.74 3.99
C HIS A 71 3.50 2.98 3.72
N ILE A 72 3.22 3.77 4.75
CA ILE A 72 2.70 5.12 4.56
C ILE A 72 3.87 5.98 4.10
N LEU A 73 3.77 6.53 2.89
CA LEU A 73 4.88 7.20 2.25
C LEU A 73 5.08 8.63 2.77
N ALA A 74 6.35 9.01 2.85
CA ALA A 74 6.78 10.38 3.11
C ALA A 74 6.69 11.24 1.83
N GLU A 75 6.66 12.54 1.99
CA GLU A 75 6.49 13.50 0.89
C GLU A 75 7.58 13.44 -0.19
N ASP A 76 8.77 12.97 0.14
CA ASP A 76 9.90 12.79 -0.78
C ASP A 76 9.88 11.46 -1.55
N GLN A 77 8.83 10.64 -1.38
CA GLN A 77 8.72 9.31 -2.00
C GLN A 77 7.79 9.26 -3.23
N VAL A 78 7.66 10.36 -3.97
CA VAL A 78 6.83 10.43 -5.19
C VAL A 78 7.26 9.37 -6.21
N GLU A 79 8.57 9.21 -6.43
CA GLU A 79 9.09 8.25 -7.41
C GLU A 79 8.82 6.80 -6.98
N VAL A 80 8.96 6.49 -5.70
CA VAL A 80 8.59 5.17 -5.14
C VAL A 80 7.11 4.87 -5.44
N ALA A 81 6.23 5.82 -5.17
CA ALA A 81 4.80 5.68 -5.44
C ALA A 81 4.52 5.43 -6.93
N ARG A 82 5.20 6.14 -7.84
CA ARG A 82 5.03 5.98 -9.29
C ARG A 82 5.49 4.61 -9.78
N VAL A 83 6.66 4.16 -9.35
CA VAL A 83 7.23 2.87 -9.76
C VAL A 83 6.36 1.71 -9.27
N PHE A 84 5.89 1.75 -8.01
CA PHE A 84 4.99 0.73 -7.49
C PHE A 84 3.58 0.75 -8.14
N ALA A 85 3.19 1.86 -8.72
CA ALA A 85 1.95 1.98 -9.51
C ALA A 85 2.11 1.55 -10.98
N THR A 86 3.35 1.36 -11.47
CA THR A 86 3.64 1.05 -12.87
C THR A 86 3.74 -0.46 -13.07
N ARG A 87 2.89 -0.98 -13.97
CA ARG A 87 2.91 -2.40 -14.32
C ARG A 87 4.23 -2.77 -15.00
N GLY A 88 4.87 -3.84 -14.54
CA GLY A 88 6.11 -4.36 -15.11
C GLY A 88 7.38 -3.60 -14.74
N ALA A 89 7.29 -2.52 -13.95
CA ALA A 89 8.47 -1.81 -13.46
C ALA A 89 9.25 -2.68 -12.46
N ASP A 90 10.57 -2.49 -12.45
CA ASP A 90 11.46 -3.10 -11.44
C ASP A 90 11.31 -2.35 -10.11
N LYS A 91 10.46 -2.89 -9.25
CA LYS A 91 10.14 -2.28 -7.97
C LYS A 91 11.26 -2.43 -6.94
N GLY A 92 12.09 -3.46 -7.09
CA GLY A 92 13.19 -3.74 -6.18
C GLY A 92 14.38 -2.80 -6.29
N SER A 93 14.47 -2.00 -7.37
CA SER A 93 15.59 -1.08 -7.61
C SER A 93 15.27 0.39 -7.34
N VAL A 94 14.00 0.75 -7.08
CA VAL A 94 13.61 2.15 -6.83
C VAL A 94 13.96 2.63 -5.42
N ALA A 95 14.10 1.73 -4.47
CA ALA A 95 14.43 2.01 -3.08
C ALA A 95 15.15 0.82 -2.45
N ASP A 96 15.96 1.09 -1.43
CA ASP A 96 16.54 0.04 -0.62
C ASP A 96 15.46 -0.66 0.21
N TRP A 97 15.58 -1.98 0.33
CA TRP A 97 14.64 -2.80 1.07
C TRP A 97 15.31 -4.04 1.66
N ARG A 98 14.67 -4.62 2.66
CA ARG A 98 15.11 -5.87 3.30
C ARG A 98 13.93 -6.74 3.69
N LEU A 99 14.17 -8.02 3.93
CA LEU A 99 13.16 -8.87 4.57
C LEU A 99 13.14 -8.58 6.08
N SER A 100 11.95 -8.35 6.60
CA SER A 100 11.73 -8.20 8.04
C SER A 100 11.67 -9.54 8.75
N GLU A 101 11.66 -9.51 10.08
CA GLU A 101 11.42 -10.71 10.92
C GLU A 101 10.05 -11.32 10.68
N CYS A 102 9.06 -10.51 10.27
CA CYS A 102 7.73 -11.00 9.88
C CYS A 102 7.72 -11.63 8.47
N GLY A 103 8.85 -11.59 7.75
CA GLY A 103 9.00 -12.16 6.41
C GLY A 103 8.46 -11.30 5.27
N ASN A 104 8.17 -10.04 5.53
CA ASN A 104 7.76 -9.09 4.50
C ASN A 104 8.95 -8.32 3.94
N PRO A 105 8.95 -8.00 2.61
CA PRO A 105 9.86 -7.00 2.09
C PRO A 105 9.49 -5.62 2.64
N VAL A 106 10.42 -4.96 3.29
CA VAL A 106 10.23 -3.67 3.93
C VAL A 106 11.18 -2.65 3.32
N LEU A 107 10.66 -1.52 2.86
CA LEU A 107 11.45 -0.40 2.38
C LEU A 107 12.21 0.26 3.54
N ASP A 108 13.40 0.78 3.28
CA ASP A 108 14.21 1.41 4.32
C ASP A 108 13.73 2.82 4.71
N HIS A 109 12.92 3.46 3.84
CA HIS A 109 12.35 4.78 4.08
C HIS A 109 10.82 4.74 4.01
N TYR A 110 10.17 5.36 4.98
CA TYR A 110 8.71 5.48 5.11
C TYR A 110 8.38 6.45 6.24
N LEU A 111 7.15 6.92 6.28
CA LEU A 111 6.61 7.66 7.43
C LEU A 111 6.15 6.69 8.53
N THR A 112 5.42 5.64 8.14
CA THR A 112 4.98 4.57 9.02
C THR A 112 5.00 3.24 8.30
N LEU A 113 5.45 2.20 8.99
CA LEU A 113 5.40 0.81 8.55
C LEU A 113 4.34 0.06 9.36
N ILE A 114 3.52 -0.72 8.67
CA ILE A 114 2.49 -1.57 9.25
C ILE A 114 2.66 -2.97 8.66
N GLU A 115 3.03 -3.95 9.46
CA GLU A 115 3.14 -5.34 9.02
C GLU A 115 1.95 -6.15 9.50
N CYS A 116 1.32 -6.90 8.60
CA CYS A 116 0.05 -7.57 8.82
C CYS A 116 0.07 -9.04 8.41
N ASP A 117 -0.70 -9.84 9.12
CA ASP A 117 -1.21 -11.11 8.62
C ASP A 117 -2.55 -10.88 7.92
N LEU A 118 -2.74 -11.48 6.74
CA LEU A 118 -4.00 -11.47 6.01
C LEU A 118 -5.02 -12.32 6.77
N THR A 119 -6.13 -11.72 7.20
CA THR A 119 -7.16 -12.42 7.97
C THR A 119 -8.46 -12.62 7.22
N GLN A 120 -8.84 -11.68 6.37
CA GLN A 120 -10.08 -11.73 5.61
C GLN A 120 -9.89 -11.11 4.22
N GLU A 121 -10.72 -11.55 3.30
CA GLU A 121 -10.78 -11.08 1.93
C GLU A 121 -12.23 -11.03 1.48
N HIS A 122 -12.63 -9.93 0.86
CA HIS A 122 -13.98 -9.72 0.35
C HIS A 122 -13.94 -9.23 -1.10
N ALA A 123 -14.77 -9.84 -1.95
CA ALA A 123 -14.90 -9.42 -3.33
C ALA A 123 -15.66 -8.09 -3.45
N GLY A 124 -15.17 -7.20 -4.30
CA GLY A 124 -15.77 -5.91 -4.62
C GLY A 124 -15.69 -5.61 -6.11
N ALA A 125 -16.45 -6.35 -6.95
CA ALA A 125 -16.43 -6.24 -8.41
C ALA A 125 -15.03 -6.49 -9.00
N ASP A 126 -14.37 -5.49 -9.58
CA ASP A 126 -13.00 -5.60 -10.13
C ASP A 126 -11.90 -5.40 -9.10
N HIS A 127 -12.27 -5.23 -7.84
CA HIS A 127 -11.38 -5.08 -6.69
C HIS A 127 -11.66 -6.13 -5.62
N ALA A 128 -10.73 -6.26 -4.69
CA ALA A 128 -10.90 -6.99 -3.44
C ALA A 128 -10.60 -6.05 -2.28
N ILE A 129 -11.28 -6.29 -1.15
CA ILE A 129 -10.93 -5.71 0.14
C ILE A 129 -10.13 -6.76 0.88
N VAL A 130 -8.89 -6.46 1.22
CA VAL A 130 -8.08 -7.31 2.09
C VAL A 130 -7.98 -6.69 3.47
N ILE A 131 -8.21 -7.50 4.50
CA ILE A 131 -8.12 -7.09 5.90
C ILE A 131 -6.91 -7.77 6.52
N GLY A 132 -6.06 -6.97 7.14
CA GLY A 132 -4.87 -7.42 7.85
C GLY A 132 -4.95 -7.14 9.34
N GLU A 133 -4.61 -8.13 10.15
CA GLU A 133 -4.34 -7.95 11.57
C GLU A 133 -2.91 -7.47 11.75
N VAL A 134 -2.76 -6.34 12.43
CA VAL A 134 -1.45 -5.69 12.62
C VAL A 134 -0.60 -6.48 13.60
N LYS A 135 0.60 -6.88 13.16
CA LYS A 135 1.59 -7.61 13.97
C LYS A 135 2.74 -6.73 14.42
N ARG A 136 3.09 -5.73 13.61
CA ARG A 136 4.18 -4.80 13.91
C ARG A 136 3.86 -3.42 13.36
N LEU A 137 4.27 -2.42 14.12
CA LEU A 137 4.23 -1.00 13.73
C LEU A 137 5.60 -0.38 13.95
N ASP A 138 6.00 0.50 13.03
CA ASP A 138 7.14 1.38 13.20
C ASP A 138 6.79 2.78 12.71
N ILE A 139 7.01 3.79 13.53
CA ILE A 139 6.69 5.20 13.24
C ILE A 139 7.97 6.01 13.23
N ARG A 140 8.28 6.60 12.08
CA ARG A 140 9.41 7.50 11.93
C ARG A 140 9.01 8.92 12.34
N ARG A 141 9.64 9.45 13.38
CA ARG A 141 9.34 10.79 13.91
C ARG A 141 10.27 11.86 13.37
N ASP A 142 11.33 11.46 12.68
CA ASP A 142 12.34 12.30 12.03
C ASP A 142 12.05 12.60 10.56
N VAL A 143 10.92 12.13 10.05
CA VAL A 143 10.47 12.35 8.67
C VAL A 143 9.50 13.51 8.63
N SER A 144 9.61 14.36 7.60
CA SER A 144 8.93 15.66 7.55
C SER A 144 7.42 15.58 7.43
N GLY A 145 6.89 14.98 6.40
CA GLY A 145 5.45 14.94 6.19
C GLY A 145 4.99 13.81 5.27
N PRO A 146 3.68 13.60 5.13
CA PRO A 146 3.13 12.57 4.29
C PRO A 146 3.10 12.97 2.81
N LEU A 147 3.23 11.98 1.95
CA LEU A 147 2.84 12.11 0.55
C LEU A 147 1.30 12.13 0.47
N VAL A 148 0.74 13.13 -0.21
CA VAL A 148 -0.71 13.34 -0.34
C VAL A 148 -1.13 13.12 -1.78
N PHE A 149 -2.28 12.49 -1.98
CA PHE A 149 -2.93 12.31 -3.27
C PHE A 149 -4.25 13.08 -3.29
N PHE A 150 -4.38 14.00 -4.25
CA PHE A 150 -5.57 14.84 -4.42
C PHE A 150 -5.76 15.20 -5.89
N ARG A 151 -6.97 15.00 -6.42
CA ARG A 151 -7.33 15.28 -7.82
C ARG A 151 -6.38 14.66 -8.86
N GLY A 152 -5.93 13.42 -8.58
CA GLY A 152 -5.04 12.70 -9.50
C GLY A 152 -3.56 13.10 -9.40
N GLU A 153 -3.20 13.98 -8.49
CA GLU A 153 -1.83 14.48 -8.31
C GLU A 153 -1.27 14.14 -6.92
N MET A 154 0.04 13.90 -6.87
CA MET A 154 0.77 13.73 -5.63
C MET A 154 1.39 15.05 -5.20
N SER A 155 1.26 15.38 -3.92
CA SER A 155 1.80 16.60 -3.31
C SER A 155 2.17 16.38 -1.86
N SER A 156 2.61 17.43 -1.18
CA SER A 156 2.84 17.44 0.26
C SER A 156 1.83 18.36 0.95
N LEU A 157 1.75 18.22 2.26
CA LEU A 157 1.09 19.22 3.09
C LEU A 157 2.02 20.44 3.15
N ALA A 158 1.56 21.54 2.63
CA ALA A 158 2.33 22.78 2.59
C ALA A 158 2.49 23.39 4.00
#